data_e8553a7cee3c29e2e42a7a4b04564588
#
_entry.id   e8553a7cee3c29e2e42a7a4b04564588
#
_cell.length_a   1.000
_cell.length_b   1.000
_cell.length_c   1.000
_cell.angle_alpha   90.00
_cell.angle_beta   90.00
_cell.angle_gamma   90.00
#
_symmetry.space_group_name_H-M   'P 1'
#
loop_
_entity.id
_entity.type
_entity.pdbx_description
1 polymer ?
#
loop_
_entity_poly.entity_id
_entity_poly.type
_entity_poly.pdbx_seq_one_letter_code
_entity_poly.pdbx_strand_id
1 'polypeptide(L)'
;DDDLVNVIRLRNSPEPARQAALKWRRAVDITNWIVAQLPQGSQFQVYTFNTRAAPLVEGTGGKWLAAADNAQLDRVAKSLDELVPQDGTSLINAFRAIREVNPEPDQVVVITDGLPTQGASPPALRKFVDAAARARFFDEAVRALTLKAPIDVVLLPMKGDLPASHRFWMLARSTKGSFVMPSPDWP
;
A
#
# COMPACT_ATOMS: atom_id res chain seq x y z
N ASP A 1 2.37 -11.01 -13.35
CA ASP A 1 1.36 -10.42 -12.47
C ASP A 1 0.73 -9.12 -12.98
N ASP A 2 0.88 -8.83 -14.28
CA ASP A 2 0.32 -7.61 -14.89
C ASP A 2 -1.15 -7.72 -15.26
N ASP A 3 -1.73 -8.91 -15.20
CA ASP A 3 -3.15 -9.13 -15.51
C ASP A 3 -3.84 -10.01 -14.46
N LEU A 4 -5.17 -10.03 -14.51
CA LEU A 4 -6.01 -10.75 -13.54
C LEU A 4 -5.73 -12.26 -13.51
N VAL A 5 -5.39 -12.87 -14.64
CA VAL A 5 -5.11 -14.32 -14.73
C VAL A 5 -3.84 -14.65 -13.95
N ASN A 6 -2.80 -13.85 -14.14
CA ASN A 6 -1.53 -14.01 -13.40
C ASN A 6 -1.70 -13.74 -11.91
N VAL A 7 -2.50 -12.76 -11.52
CA VAL A 7 -2.82 -12.47 -10.11
C VAL A 7 -3.52 -13.65 -9.45
N ILE A 8 -4.53 -14.24 -10.11
CA ILE A 8 -5.25 -15.44 -9.60
C ILE A 8 -4.29 -16.64 -9.48
N ARG A 9 -3.42 -16.84 -10.46
CA ARG A 9 -2.43 -17.91 -10.45
C ARG A 9 -1.42 -17.74 -9.31
N LEU A 10 -0.89 -16.54 -9.11
CA LEU A 10 0.06 -16.22 -8.03
C LEU A 10 -0.57 -16.37 -6.66
N ARG A 11 -1.84 -15.98 -6.49
CA ARG A 11 -2.57 -16.13 -5.22
C ARG A 11 -2.59 -17.58 -4.73
N ASN A 12 -2.66 -18.54 -5.64
CA ASN A 12 -2.69 -19.98 -5.34
C ASN A 12 -1.28 -20.62 -5.37
N SER A 13 -0.23 -19.84 -5.62
CA SER A 13 1.14 -20.34 -5.67
C SER A 13 1.78 -20.40 -4.28
N PRO A 14 2.84 -21.22 -4.10
CA PRO A 14 3.62 -21.24 -2.88
C PRO A 14 4.18 -19.85 -2.52
N GLU A 15 4.45 -19.64 -1.23
CA GLU A 15 5.00 -18.37 -0.72
C GLU A 15 6.21 -17.84 -1.48
N PRO A 16 7.24 -18.65 -1.78
CA PRO A 16 8.40 -18.16 -2.54
C PRO A 16 8.05 -17.59 -3.92
N ALA A 17 7.06 -18.20 -4.60
CA ALA A 17 6.62 -17.69 -5.90
C ALA A 17 5.85 -16.36 -5.77
N ARG A 18 5.10 -16.17 -4.69
CA ARG A 18 4.41 -14.91 -4.40
C ARG A 18 5.39 -13.81 -4.03
N GLN A 19 6.42 -14.10 -3.22
CA GLN A 19 7.49 -13.16 -2.89
C GLN A 19 8.34 -12.77 -4.11
N ALA A 20 8.56 -13.71 -5.05
CA ALA A 20 9.29 -13.47 -6.29
C ALA A 20 8.48 -12.76 -7.37
N ALA A 21 7.18 -12.48 -7.15
CA ALA A 21 6.35 -11.78 -8.13
C ALA A 21 6.91 -10.39 -8.44
N LEU A 22 7.13 -10.08 -9.72
CA LEU A 22 7.84 -8.87 -10.16
C LEU A 22 7.25 -7.60 -9.59
N LYS A 23 5.93 -7.45 -9.61
CA LYS A 23 5.25 -6.27 -9.08
C LYS A 23 5.40 -6.13 -7.57
N TRP A 24 5.40 -7.27 -6.86
CA TRP A 24 5.65 -7.29 -5.43
C TRP A 24 7.09 -6.86 -5.12
N ARG A 25 8.08 -7.43 -5.80
CA ARG A 25 9.49 -7.04 -5.64
C ARG A 25 9.67 -5.55 -5.89
N ARG A 26 9.08 -5.00 -6.93
CA ARG A 26 9.10 -3.56 -7.19
C ARG A 26 8.49 -2.74 -6.06
N ALA A 27 7.38 -3.19 -5.47
CA ALA A 27 6.80 -2.49 -4.33
C ALA A 27 7.76 -2.48 -3.13
N VAL A 28 8.46 -3.59 -2.88
CA VAL A 28 9.51 -3.69 -1.85
C VAL A 28 10.68 -2.75 -2.16
N ASP A 29 11.20 -2.78 -3.39
CA ASP A 29 12.33 -1.94 -3.81
C ASP A 29 12.00 -0.45 -3.71
N ILE A 30 10.80 -0.04 -4.17
CA ILE A 30 10.31 1.33 -4.06
C ILE A 30 10.19 1.75 -2.59
N THR A 31 9.67 0.88 -1.72
CA THR A 31 9.56 1.19 -0.29
C THR A 31 10.93 1.38 0.33
N ASN A 32 11.87 0.48 0.06
CA ASN A 32 13.26 0.60 0.53
C ASN A 32 13.91 1.88 0.02
N TRP A 33 13.72 2.21 -1.27
CA TRP A 33 14.26 3.43 -1.87
C TRP A 33 13.71 4.70 -1.19
N ILE A 34 12.38 4.77 -0.97
CA ILE A 34 11.75 5.91 -0.29
C ILE A 34 12.30 6.06 1.13
N VAL A 35 12.37 4.97 1.89
CA VAL A 35 12.87 4.98 3.27
C VAL A 35 14.33 5.43 3.31
N ALA A 36 15.16 4.99 2.37
CA ALA A 36 16.57 5.38 2.27
C ALA A 36 16.77 6.87 1.90
N GLN A 37 15.79 7.53 1.29
CA GLN A 37 15.85 8.95 0.93
C GLN A 37 15.36 9.88 2.05
N LEU A 38 14.85 9.35 3.15
CA LEU A 38 14.34 10.18 4.24
C LEU A 38 15.47 11.01 4.88
N PRO A 39 15.24 12.31 5.12
CA PRO A 39 16.20 13.12 5.86
C PRO A 39 16.48 12.54 7.25
N GLN A 40 17.72 12.59 7.71
CA GLN A 40 18.12 12.01 9.02
C GLN A 40 17.33 12.56 10.22
N GLY A 41 16.82 13.80 10.13
CA GLY A 41 15.96 14.38 11.16
C GLY A 41 14.50 13.93 11.12
N SER A 42 14.12 13.10 10.16
CA SER A 42 12.74 12.65 9.98
C SER A 42 12.41 11.44 10.85
N GLN A 43 11.11 11.28 11.09
CA GLN A 43 10.54 10.06 11.63
C GLN A 43 9.62 9.43 10.59
N PHE A 44 9.52 8.13 10.59
CA PHE A 44 8.70 7.41 9.63
C PHE A 44 8.02 6.19 10.27
N GLN A 45 7.02 5.65 9.60
CA GLN A 45 6.42 4.38 9.92
C GLN A 45 6.00 3.68 8.63
N VAL A 46 6.17 2.37 8.61
CA VAL A 46 5.74 1.54 7.48
C VAL A 46 4.63 0.60 7.93
N TYR A 47 3.50 0.70 7.26
CA TYR A 47 2.38 -0.22 7.41
C TYR A 47 2.22 -1.08 6.16
N THR A 48 1.95 -2.34 6.36
CA THR A 48 1.47 -3.22 5.30
C THR A 48 -0.04 -3.33 5.37
N PHE A 49 -0.68 -3.47 4.23
CA PHE A 49 -2.11 -3.69 4.20
C PHE A 49 -2.51 -4.70 3.11
N ASN A 50 -3.40 -5.56 3.51
CA ASN A 50 -4.16 -6.45 2.66
C ASN A 50 -5.65 -6.28 3.02
N THR A 51 -6.32 -7.27 3.52
CA THR A 51 -7.66 -7.16 4.12
C THR A 51 -7.63 -6.47 5.49
N ARG A 52 -6.45 -6.40 6.11
CA ARG A 52 -6.14 -5.71 7.36
C ARG A 52 -4.94 -4.80 7.14
N ALA A 53 -4.70 -3.89 8.06
CA ALA A 53 -3.46 -3.11 8.09
C ALA A 53 -2.72 -3.38 9.39
N ALA A 54 -1.40 -3.46 9.31
CA ALA A 54 -0.54 -3.69 10.46
C ALA A 54 0.82 -2.98 10.26
N PRO A 55 1.50 -2.58 11.33
CA PRO A 55 2.87 -2.10 11.23
C PRO A 55 3.75 -3.21 10.66
N LEU A 56 4.64 -2.86 9.74
CA LEU A 56 5.57 -3.80 9.12
C LEU A 56 6.48 -4.46 10.16
N VAL A 57 7.00 -3.66 11.08
CA VAL A 57 7.83 -4.14 12.18
C VAL A 57 6.95 -4.37 13.40
N GLU A 58 6.89 -5.59 13.88
CA GLU A 58 6.05 -5.98 15.01
C GLU A 58 6.39 -5.14 16.28
N GLY A 59 5.36 -4.76 17.02
CA GLY A 59 5.48 -3.97 18.26
C GLY A 59 5.70 -2.47 18.04
N THR A 60 5.71 -1.98 16.79
CA THR A 60 5.90 -0.55 16.48
C THR A 60 4.60 0.17 16.11
N GLY A 61 3.44 -0.50 16.19
CA GLY A 61 2.16 0.11 15.87
C GLY A 61 1.92 1.41 16.64
N GLY A 62 1.46 2.45 15.93
CA GLY A 62 1.21 3.76 16.49
C GLY A 62 2.47 4.57 16.89
N LYS A 63 3.68 4.05 16.64
CA LYS A 63 4.94 4.69 17.03
C LYS A 63 5.72 5.13 15.80
N TRP A 64 6.50 6.19 15.98
CA TRP A 64 7.43 6.65 14.97
C TRP A 64 8.81 5.99 15.10
N LEU A 65 9.41 5.66 13.96
CA LEU A 65 10.78 5.17 13.82
C LEU A 65 11.66 6.34 13.38
N ALA A 66 12.90 6.41 13.88
CA ALA A 66 13.83 7.47 13.51
C ALA A 66 14.61 7.11 12.23
N ALA A 67 14.61 7.99 11.24
CA ALA A 67 15.36 7.78 10.00
C ALA A 67 16.89 7.79 10.21
N ALA A 68 17.37 8.37 11.30
CA ALA A 68 18.78 8.33 11.67
C ALA A 68 19.23 7.01 12.34
N ASP A 69 18.30 6.13 12.70
CA ASP A 69 18.60 4.88 13.38
C ASP A 69 18.76 3.73 12.36
N ASN A 70 20.02 3.44 12.02
CA ASN A 70 20.36 2.38 11.07
C ASN A 70 19.80 1.01 11.50
N ALA A 71 19.74 0.70 12.80
CA ALA A 71 19.18 -0.57 13.25
C ALA A 71 17.68 -0.67 12.97
N GLN A 72 16.94 0.44 13.03
CA GLN A 72 15.54 0.48 12.63
C GLN A 72 15.38 0.36 11.12
N LEU A 73 16.22 1.02 10.33
CA LEU A 73 16.23 0.90 8.87
C LEU A 73 16.49 -0.55 8.43
N ASP A 74 17.51 -1.21 9.02
CA ASP A 74 17.82 -2.61 8.74
C ASP A 74 16.66 -3.56 9.09
N ARG A 75 15.99 -3.32 10.22
CA ARG A 75 14.80 -4.10 10.60
C ARG A 75 13.65 -3.93 9.60
N VAL A 76 13.43 -2.72 9.10
CA VAL A 76 12.39 -2.44 8.09
C VAL A 76 12.74 -3.16 6.80
N ALA A 77 13.97 -3.04 6.29
CA ALA A 77 14.42 -3.70 5.06
C ALA A 77 14.27 -5.23 5.16
N LYS A 78 14.74 -5.82 6.28
CA LYS A 78 14.60 -7.25 6.53
C LYS A 78 13.13 -7.69 6.56
N SER A 79 12.27 -6.94 7.27
CA SER A 79 10.85 -7.27 7.37
C SER A 79 10.13 -7.16 6.02
N LEU A 80 10.55 -6.22 5.13
CA LEU A 80 10.03 -6.11 3.77
C LEU A 80 10.43 -7.33 2.92
N ASP A 81 11.67 -7.79 3.04
CA ASP A 81 12.14 -8.96 2.28
C ASP A 81 11.47 -10.27 2.72
N GLU A 82 11.12 -10.38 4.00
CA GLU A 82 10.44 -11.56 4.56
C GLU A 82 8.93 -11.56 4.31
N LEU A 83 8.35 -10.41 3.93
CA LEU A 83 6.91 -10.27 3.76
C LEU A 83 6.38 -11.03 2.54
N VAL A 84 5.30 -11.78 2.75
CA VAL A 84 4.62 -12.53 1.69
C VAL A 84 3.32 -11.85 1.31
N PRO A 85 3.11 -11.43 0.05
CA PRO A 85 1.86 -10.85 -0.39
C PRO A 85 0.73 -11.90 -0.35
N GLN A 86 -0.40 -11.53 0.24
CA GLN A 86 -1.54 -12.42 0.41
C GLN A 86 -2.86 -11.66 0.51
N ASP A 87 -3.96 -12.37 0.29
CA ASP A 87 -5.33 -11.89 0.40
C ASP A 87 -5.71 -10.76 -0.58
N GLY A 88 -6.83 -10.11 -0.28
CA GLY A 88 -7.32 -8.95 -1.03
C GLY A 88 -6.79 -7.64 -0.46
N THR A 89 -7.45 -6.53 -0.84
CA THR A 89 -7.02 -5.18 -0.48
C THR A 89 -8.15 -4.39 0.15
N SER A 90 -7.94 -3.84 1.34
CA SER A 90 -8.85 -2.93 2.04
C SER A 90 -8.19 -1.58 2.28
N LEU A 91 -8.46 -0.63 1.41
CA LEU A 91 -7.91 0.73 1.53
C LEU A 91 -8.47 1.47 2.76
N ILE A 92 -9.73 1.21 3.11
CA ILE A 92 -10.34 1.83 4.31
C ILE A 92 -9.65 1.38 5.60
N ASN A 93 -9.19 0.13 5.67
CA ASN A 93 -8.45 -0.36 6.84
C ASN A 93 -7.03 0.22 6.87
N ALA A 94 -6.40 0.41 5.70
CA ALA A 94 -5.14 1.14 5.62
C ALA A 94 -5.27 2.58 6.14
N PHE A 95 -6.28 3.32 5.70
CA PHE A 95 -6.52 4.70 6.17
C PHE A 95 -6.87 4.79 7.65
N ARG A 96 -7.54 3.76 8.21
CA ARG A 96 -7.79 3.70 9.66
C ARG A 96 -6.51 3.51 10.45
N ALA A 97 -5.61 2.66 9.98
CA ALA A 97 -4.33 2.40 10.66
C ALA A 97 -3.44 3.65 10.74
N ILE A 98 -3.46 4.52 9.73
CA ILE A 98 -2.71 5.78 9.75
C ILE A 98 -3.13 6.66 10.95
N ARG A 99 -4.39 6.62 11.34
CA ARG A 99 -4.93 7.41 12.48
C ARG A 99 -4.46 6.93 13.84
N GLU A 100 -3.88 5.74 13.93
CA GLU A 100 -3.32 5.19 15.17
C GLU A 100 -1.93 5.77 15.46
N VAL A 101 -1.30 6.38 14.45
CA VAL A 101 0.04 6.98 14.60
C VAL A 101 -0.09 8.36 15.24
N ASN A 102 0.67 8.61 16.30
CA ASN A 102 0.62 9.87 17.05
C ASN A 102 2.04 10.43 17.26
N PRO A 103 2.32 11.70 16.94
CA PRO A 103 1.42 12.65 16.26
C PRO A 103 1.02 12.18 14.85
N GLU A 104 -0.05 12.79 14.30
CA GLU A 104 -0.47 12.48 12.91
C GLU A 104 0.67 12.73 11.92
N PRO A 105 0.79 11.91 10.85
CA PRO A 105 1.80 12.13 9.81
C PRO A 105 1.56 13.45 9.07
N ASP A 106 2.63 14.10 8.68
CA ASP A 106 2.63 15.27 7.80
C ASP A 106 2.66 14.91 6.31
N GLN A 107 2.95 13.64 5.99
CA GLN A 107 2.93 13.07 4.64
C GLN A 107 2.61 11.58 4.69
N VAL A 108 1.88 11.08 3.72
CA VAL A 108 1.58 9.65 3.55
C VAL A 108 1.92 9.22 2.15
N VAL A 109 2.61 8.09 2.00
CA VAL A 109 2.85 7.45 0.71
C VAL A 109 2.07 6.15 0.63
N VAL A 110 1.23 6.00 -0.38
CA VAL A 110 0.46 4.77 -0.66
C VAL A 110 1.06 4.09 -1.88
N ILE A 111 1.58 2.87 -1.71
CA ILE A 111 2.07 2.04 -2.81
C ILE A 111 1.05 0.91 -3.01
N THR A 112 0.50 0.81 -4.21
CA THR A 112 -0.59 -0.15 -4.51
C THR A 112 -0.59 -0.53 -5.98
N ASP A 113 -1.22 -1.65 -6.32
CA ASP A 113 -1.33 -2.13 -7.71
C ASP A 113 -2.72 -1.90 -8.31
N GLY A 114 -3.68 -1.42 -7.55
CA GLY A 114 -5.02 -1.13 -8.06
C GLY A 114 -6.08 -0.85 -7.01
N LEU A 115 -7.32 -0.83 -7.45
CA LEU A 115 -8.46 -0.54 -6.58
C LEU A 115 -8.69 -1.65 -5.54
N PRO A 116 -9.22 -1.29 -4.35
CA PRO A 116 -9.48 -2.25 -3.28
C PRO A 116 -10.47 -3.34 -3.70
N THR A 117 -10.30 -4.52 -3.13
CA THR A 117 -11.15 -5.69 -3.38
C THR A 117 -12.17 -5.94 -2.27
N GLN A 118 -12.10 -5.16 -1.19
CA GLN A 118 -13.09 -5.16 -0.11
C GLN A 118 -13.16 -3.80 0.60
N GLY A 119 -14.27 -3.58 1.32
CA GLY A 119 -14.46 -2.47 2.24
C GLY A 119 -13.83 -2.73 3.61
N ALA A 120 -14.43 -2.18 4.68
CA ALA A 120 -13.96 -2.40 6.06
C ALA A 120 -14.08 -3.86 6.51
N SER A 121 -15.02 -4.61 5.94
CA SER A 121 -15.26 -6.03 6.21
C SER A 121 -15.24 -6.83 4.90
N PRO A 122 -14.94 -8.13 4.96
CA PRO A 122 -15.05 -8.99 3.79
C PRO A 122 -16.47 -8.97 3.23
N PRO A 123 -16.66 -9.07 1.92
CA PRO A 123 -17.98 -9.21 1.33
C PRO A 123 -18.65 -10.49 1.86
N ALA A 124 -19.95 -10.39 2.18
CA ALA A 124 -20.74 -11.48 2.80
C ALA A 124 -20.75 -12.80 1.98
N LEU A 125 -20.55 -12.70 0.69
CA LEU A 125 -20.36 -13.83 -0.22
C LEU A 125 -19.02 -13.65 -0.92
N ARG A 126 -18.18 -14.69 -0.99
CA ARG A 126 -16.93 -14.73 -1.77
C ARG A 126 -17.25 -14.75 -3.27
N LYS A 127 -17.92 -13.72 -3.76
CA LYS A 127 -18.14 -13.52 -5.18
C LYS A 127 -16.95 -12.74 -5.77
N PHE A 128 -16.70 -12.97 -7.03
CA PHE A 128 -15.81 -12.12 -7.83
C PHE A 128 -16.22 -10.65 -7.64
N VAL A 129 -15.27 -9.82 -7.20
CA VAL A 129 -15.50 -8.40 -6.97
C VAL A 129 -15.33 -7.69 -8.31
N ASP A 130 -16.44 -7.21 -8.88
CA ASP A 130 -16.43 -6.49 -10.14
C ASP A 130 -15.84 -5.07 -10.02
N ALA A 131 -15.57 -4.44 -11.15
CA ALA A 131 -14.98 -3.12 -11.21
C ALA A 131 -15.85 -2.06 -10.50
N ALA A 132 -17.18 -2.18 -10.56
CA ALA A 132 -18.10 -1.26 -9.89
C ALA A 132 -18.05 -1.40 -8.37
N ALA A 133 -17.95 -2.62 -7.86
CA ALA A 133 -17.77 -2.87 -6.43
C ALA A 133 -16.42 -2.34 -5.93
N ARG A 134 -15.34 -2.56 -6.67
CA ARG A 134 -14.02 -2.03 -6.36
C ARG A 134 -14.02 -0.50 -6.31
N ALA A 135 -14.68 0.13 -7.26
CA ALA A 135 -14.88 1.58 -7.28
C ALA A 135 -15.62 2.08 -6.03
N ARG A 136 -16.71 1.39 -5.63
CA ARG A 136 -17.44 1.75 -4.39
C ARG A 136 -16.59 1.61 -3.14
N PHE A 137 -15.80 0.54 -3.00
CA PHE A 137 -14.88 0.37 -1.87
C PHE A 137 -13.84 1.47 -1.79
N PHE A 138 -13.33 1.92 -2.94
CA PHE A 138 -12.44 3.06 -3.00
C PHE A 138 -13.15 4.34 -2.53
N ASP A 139 -14.33 4.63 -3.06
CA ASP A 139 -15.10 5.82 -2.69
C ASP A 139 -15.49 5.84 -1.20
N GLU A 140 -15.78 4.67 -0.62
CA GLU A 140 -16.01 4.51 0.82
C GLU A 140 -14.75 4.83 1.63
N ALA A 141 -13.60 4.33 1.19
CA ALA A 141 -12.32 4.59 1.85
C ALA A 141 -11.97 6.08 1.83
N VAL A 142 -12.14 6.74 0.68
CA VAL A 142 -11.88 8.19 0.54
C VAL A 142 -12.85 9.02 1.39
N ARG A 143 -14.13 8.66 1.43
CA ARG A 143 -15.10 9.36 2.31
C ARG A 143 -14.79 9.20 3.80
N ALA A 144 -14.24 8.08 4.19
CA ALA A 144 -13.84 7.81 5.59
C ALA A 144 -12.49 8.44 5.96
N LEU A 145 -11.78 8.99 4.99
CA LEU A 145 -10.49 9.63 5.20
C LEU A 145 -10.67 10.97 5.92
N THR A 146 -10.11 11.08 7.12
CA THR A 146 -10.13 12.32 7.93
C THR A 146 -8.74 12.96 8.03
N LEU A 147 -7.74 12.33 7.42
CA LEU A 147 -6.35 12.80 7.40
C LEU A 147 -6.23 14.12 6.63
N LYS A 148 -5.43 15.06 7.18
CA LYS A 148 -5.14 16.34 6.53
C LYS A 148 -3.81 16.35 5.76
N ALA A 149 -2.96 15.36 5.99
CA ALA A 149 -1.68 15.23 5.31
C ALA A 149 -1.85 14.96 3.81
N PRO A 150 -0.93 15.46 2.96
CA PRO A 150 -0.83 15.04 1.58
C PRO A 150 -0.68 13.52 1.45
N ILE A 151 -1.35 12.94 0.47
CA ILE A 151 -1.22 11.52 0.14
C ILE A 151 -0.56 11.42 -1.23
N ASP A 152 0.68 10.98 -1.24
CA ASP A 152 1.38 10.59 -2.46
C ASP A 152 1.02 9.17 -2.82
N VAL A 153 0.80 8.92 -4.09
CA VAL A 153 0.43 7.60 -4.58
C VAL A 153 1.43 7.10 -5.60
N VAL A 154 1.98 5.93 -5.34
CA VAL A 154 2.75 5.15 -6.32
C VAL A 154 1.86 3.99 -6.77
N LEU A 155 1.36 4.07 -7.99
CA LEU A 155 0.52 3.05 -8.58
C LEU A 155 1.34 2.13 -9.49
N LEU A 156 1.35 0.84 -9.18
CA LEU A 156 1.89 -0.24 -10.02
C LEU A 156 0.74 -0.88 -10.81
N PRO A 157 0.35 -0.32 -11.98
CA PRO A 157 -0.94 -0.57 -12.56
C PRO A 157 -1.13 -2.03 -12.99
N MET A 158 -2.35 -2.53 -12.83
CA MET A 158 -2.78 -3.84 -13.29
C MET A 158 -3.58 -3.70 -14.59
N LYS A 159 -3.29 -4.52 -15.59
CA LYS A 159 -4.09 -4.56 -16.82
C LYS A 159 -5.55 -4.88 -16.51
N GLY A 160 -6.45 -4.10 -17.06
CA GLY A 160 -7.88 -4.25 -16.83
C GLY A 160 -8.46 -3.43 -15.68
N ASP A 161 -7.62 -2.76 -14.87
CA ASP A 161 -8.06 -1.85 -13.79
C ASP A 161 -7.93 -0.38 -14.21
N LEU A 162 -8.44 -0.02 -15.37
CA LEU A 162 -8.39 1.34 -15.92
C LEU A 162 -8.89 2.43 -14.96
N PRO A 163 -9.95 2.22 -14.14
CA PRO A 163 -10.41 3.23 -13.20
C PRO A 163 -9.44 3.56 -12.08
N ALA A 164 -8.47 2.67 -11.79
CA ALA A 164 -7.52 2.86 -10.69
C ALA A 164 -6.67 4.13 -10.87
N SER A 165 -6.08 4.32 -12.05
CA SER A 165 -5.20 5.46 -12.33
C SER A 165 -5.91 6.79 -12.09
N HIS A 166 -7.13 6.95 -12.63
CA HIS A 166 -7.91 8.16 -12.45
C HIS A 166 -8.28 8.41 -10.98
N ARG A 167 -8.74 7.39 -10.28
CA ARG A 167 -9.19 7.50 -8.88
C ARG A 167 -8.05 7.83 -7.93
N PHE A 168 -6.91 7.17 -8.07
CA PHE A 168 -5.73 7.46 -7.26
C PHE A 168 -5.10 8.81 -7.59
N TRP A 169 -5.13 9.23 -8.87
CA TRP A 169 -4.74 10.58 -9.24
C TRP A 169 -5.64 11.63 -8.58
N MET A 170 -6.97 11.43 -8.58
CA MET A 170 -7.92 12.32 -7.90
C MET A 170 -7.67 12.37 -6.38
N LEU A 171 -7.38 11.22 -5.74
CA LEU A 171 -7.04 11.17 -4.32
C LEU A 171 -5.79 12.00 -4.03
N ALA A 172 -4.70 11.74 -4.73
CA ALA A 172 -3.46 12.48 -4.58
C ALA A 172 -3.68 14.00 -4.75
N ARG A 173 -4.34 14.39 -5.87
CA ARG A 173 -4.64 15.80 -6.14
C ARG A 173 -5.50 16.45 -5.05
N SER A 174 -6.56 15.77 -4.57
CA SER A 174 -7.48 16.33 -3.56
C SER A 174 -6.83 16.52 -2.20
N THR A 175 -5.80 15.73 -1.89
CA THR A 175 -5.00 15.84 -0.67
C THR A 175 -3.72 16.66 -0.85
N LYS A 176 -3.47 17.26 -2.03
CA LYS A 176 -2.26 18.02 -2.39
C LYS A 176 -0.99 17.17 -2.44
N GLY A 177 -1.11 15.88 -2.61
CA GLY A 177 -0.01 14.95 -2.85
C GLY A 177 0.28 14.75 -4.33
N SER A 178 1.23 13.88 -4.63
CA SER A 178 1.68 13.51 -5.96
C SER A 178 1.14 12.15 -6.40
N PHE A 179 1.08 11.93 -7.70
CA PHE A 179 0.71 10.65 -8.29
C PHE A 179 1.76 10.21 -9.28
N VAL A 180 2.30 9.02 -9.09
CA VAL A 180 3.35 8.44 -9.92
C VAL A 180 2.94 7.04 -10.36
N MET A 181 3.12 6.77 -11.65
CA MET A 181 3.13 5.41 -12.22
C MET A 181 4.54 5.15 -12.72
N PRO A 182 5.37 4.45 -11.95
CA PRO A 182 6.77 4.29 -12.26
C PRO A 182 6.98 3.40 -13.49
N SER A 183 8.01 3.73 -14.29
CA SER A 183 8.47 2.87 -15.37
C SER A 183 9.02 1.53 -14.81
N PRO A 184 9.12 0.47 -15.63
CA PRO A 184 9.60 -0.84 -15.16
C PRO A 184 10.99 -0.84 -14.55
N ASP A 185 11.83 0.11 -14.92
CA ASP A 185 13.22 0.28 -14.53
C ASP A 185 13.45 1.30 -13.40
N TRP A 186 12.38 1.83 -12.79
CA TRP A 186 12.45 2.74 -11.63
C TRP A 186 12.12 1.98 -10.32
N PRO A 187 12.79 2.23 -9.21
CA PRO A 187 13.81 3.21 -8.87
C PRO A 187 15.16 2.90 -9.43
#